data_b9d3be81629b43153efe1d85cc84f827
#
_entry.id   b9d3be81629b43153efe1d85cc84f827
#
_cell.length_a   1.000
_cell.length_b   1.000
_cell.length_c   1.000
_cell.angle_alpha   90.00
_cell.angle_beta   90.00
_cell.angle_gamma   90.00
#
_symmetry.space_group_name_H-M   'P 1'
#
loop_
_entity.id
_entity.type
_entity.pdbx_description
1 polymer ?
#
loop_
_entity_poly.entity_id
_entity_poly.type
_entity_poly.pdbx_seq_one_letter_code
_entity_poly.pdbx_strand_id
1 'polypeptide(L)'
;TGLRKDQVNFLSKELSGKEFKQASKRVLLNHIPIYGNGDAYEPCPELWGSLLAKAPFNVNISAHTHQYAFHPKDSLGNNFPVIVGGGYKLDSATVMVLRKKGDEMSVRVLNAKGETLLDLKL
;
A
#
# COMPACT_ATOMS: atom_id res chain seq x y z
N THR A 1 12.90 16.34 10.63
CA THR A 1 13.18 17.36 9.61
C THR A 1 11.90 18.05 9.14
N GLY A 2 12.02 19.24 8.53
CA GLY A 2 10.89 19.95 7.93
C GLY A 2 10.11 19.11 6.92
N LEU A 3 10.80 18.40 6.04
CA LEU A 3 10.18 17.52 5.03
C LEU A 3 9.28 16.45 5.65
N ARG A 4 9.67 15.85 6.77
CA ARG A 4 8.84 14.85 7.45
C ARG A 4 7.58 15.45 8.03
N LYS A 5 7.69 16.63 8.63
CA LYS A 5 6.52 17.37 9.13
C LYS A 5 5.58 17.74 8.00
N ASP A 6 6.13 18.16 6.88
CA ASP A 6 5.35 18.50 5.69
C ASP A 6 4.58 17.31 5.14
N GLN A 7 5.19 16.11 5.16
CA GLN A 7 4.52 14.87 4.76
C GLN A 7 3.37 14.52 5.72
N VAL A 8 3.58 14.62 7.02
CA VAL A 8 2.53 14.37 8.02
C VAL A 8 1.38 15.36 7.85
N ASN A 9 1.69 16.64 7.67
CA ASN A 9 0.69 17.69 7.45
C ASN A 9 -0.10 17.44 6.16
N PHE A 10 0.59 17.08 5.08
CA PHE A 10 -0.02 16.73 3.81
C PHE A 10 -1.01 15.56 3.99
N LEU A 11 -0.55 14.47 4.58
CA LEU A 11 -1.40 13.29 4.81
C LEU A 11 -2.61 13.63 5.69
N SER A 12 -2.41 14.37 6.78
CA SER A 12 -3.50 14.77 7.67
C SER A 12 -4.56 15.59 6.94
N LYS A 13 -4.11 16.51 6.07
CA LYS A 13 -4.99 17.33 5.25
C LYS A 13 -5.77 16.48 4.24
N GLU A 14 -5.09 15.60 3.52
CA GLU A 14 -5.72 14.75 2.52
C GLU A 14 -6.73 13.78 3.14
N LEU A 15 -6.38 13.14 4.26
CA LEU A 15 -7.27 12.21 4.96
C LEU A 15 -8.54 12.85 5.51
N SER A 16 -8.50 14.15 5.80
CA SER A 16 -9.66 14.93 6.25
C SER A 16 -10.41 15.60 5.11
N GLY A 17 -9.89 15.55 3.90
CA GLY A 17 -10.44 16.22 2.74
C GLY A 17 -11.73 15.58 2.22
N LYS A 18 -12.51 16.38 1.50
CA LYS A 18 -13.79 15.97 0.94
C LYS A 18 -13.64 14.82 -0.07
N GLU A 19 -12.63 14.92 -0.94
CA GLU A 19 -12.38 13.91 -1.96
C GLU A 19 -12.08 12.54 -1.35
N PHE A 20 -11.23 12.51 -0.33
CA PHE A 20 -10.91 11.28 0.39
C PHE A 20 -12.15 10.69 1.05
N LYS A 21 -12.95 11.52 1.73
CA LYS A 21 -14.14 11.06 2.47
C LYS A 21 -15.24 10.54 1.54
N GLN A 22 -15.38 11.13 0.35
CA GLN A 22 -16.41 10.77 -0.62
C GLN A 22 -16.02 9.64 -1.56
N ALA A 23 -14.74 9.29 -1.61
CA ALA A 23 -14.28 8.20 -2.47
C ALA A 23 -14.92 6.87 -2.07
N SER A 24 -15.35 6.08 -3.04
CA SER A 24 -15.89 4.74 -2.80
C SER A 24 -14.78 3.72 -2.49
N LYS A 25 -13.60 3.93 -3.03
CA LYS A 25 -12.40 3.12 -2.82
C LYS A 25 -11.18 4.02 -2.60
N ARG A 26 -10.25 3.56 -1.77
CA ARG A 26 -9.03 4.32 -1.44
C ARG A 26 -7.82 3.40 -1.50
N VAL A 27 -6.83 3.82 -2.25
CA VAL A 27 -5.57 3.10 -2.43
C VAL A 27 -4.44 3.96 -1.89
N LEU A 28 -3.63 3.38 -1.01
CA LEU A 28 -2.42 4.04 -0.49
C LEU A 28 -1.21 3.54 -1.27
N LEU A 29 -0.52 4.46 -1.93
CA LEU A 29 0.71 4.17 -2.64
C LEU A 29 1.89 4.82 -1.93
N ASN A 30 2.91 4.05 -1.66
CA ASN A 30 4.17 4.55 -1.09
C ASN A 30 5.33 3.67 -1.53
N HIS A 31 6.55 4.21 -1.51
CA HIS A 31 7.70 3.46 -1.99
C HIS A 31 8.19 2.44 -0.96
N ILE A 32 8.52 2.88 0.24
CA ILE A 32 9.06 2.01 1.30
C ILE A 32 7.89 1.46 2.14
N PRO A 33 7.77 0.13 2.30
CA PRO A 33 6.69 -0.45 3.10
C PRO A 33 6.67 0.13 4.53
N ILE A 34 5.49 0.51 4.99
CA ILE A 34 5.28 1.01 6.35
C ILE A 34 5.17 -0.16 7.34
N TYR A 35 4.61 -1.27 6.89
CA TYR A 35 4.34 -2.45 7.70
C TYR A 35 5.10 -3.66 7.18
N GLY A 36 5.56 -4.53 8.08
CA GLY A 36 6.06 -5.85 7.74
C GLY A 36 7.38 -5.90 7.00
N ASN A 37 8.18 -4.88 7.12
CA ASN A 37 9.47 -4.81 6.46
C ASN A 37 10.59 -4.66 7.49
N GLY A 38 11.48 -5.66 7.56
CA GLY A 38 12.68 -5.58 8.39
C GLY A 38 13.62 -4.44 8.01
N ASP A 39 13.53 -3.98 6.76
CA ASP A 39 14.24 -2.82 6.23
C ASP A 39 13.38 -1.56 6.25
N ALA A 40 12.23 -1.59 6.94
CA ALA A 40 11.39 -0.43 7.07
C ALA A 40 12.21 0.74 7.57
N TYR A 41 12.13 1.84 6.87
CA TYR A 41 12.74 3.07 7.34
C TYR A 41 12.09 3.41 8.68
N GLU A 42 12.85 3.27 9.77
CA GLU A 42 12.38 3.37 11.16
C GLU A 42 11.39 4.51 11.46
N PRO A 43 11.56 5.73 10.90
CA PRO A 43 10.61 6.79 11.15
C PRO A 43 9.22 6.59 10.53
N CYS A 44 9.06 5.70 9.54
CA CYS A 44 7.77 5.53 8.86
C CYS A 44 6.65 5.05 9.79
N PRO A 45 6.84 3.99 10.61
CA PRO A 45 5.81 3.57 11.54
C PRO A 45 5.44 4.64 12.56
N GLU A 46 6.41 5.37 13.07
CA GLU A 46 6.19 6.41 14.08
C GLU A 46 5.51 7.66 13.50
N LEU A 47 5.95 8.09 12.31
CA LEU A 47 5.46 9.33 11.70
C LEU A 47 4.10 9.16 11.03
N TRP A 48 3.91 8.04 10.33
CA TRP A 48 2.74 7.85 9.45
C TRP A 48 1.90 6.64 9.81
N GLY A 49 2.50 5.61 10.42
CA GLY A 49 1.83 4.35 10.67
C GLY A 49 0.53 4.49 11.46
N SER A 50 0.57 5.22 12.57
CA SER A 50 -0.60 5.45 13.41
C SER A 50 -1.66 6.31 12.73
N LEU A 51 -1.24 7.29 11.94
CA LEU A 51 -2.14 8.16 11.18
C LEU A 51 -2.85 7.37 10.06
N LEU A 52 -2.10 6.59 9.31
CA LEU A 52 -2.62 5.82 8.19
C LEU A 52 -3.41 4.59 8.62
N ALA A 53 -3.04 3.96 9.74
CA ALA A 53 -3.70 2.77 10.26
C ALA A 53 -5.18 2.98 10.55
N LYS A 54 -5.57 4.19 10.91
CA LYS A 54 -6.97 4.55 11.20
C LYS A 54 -7.78 4.92 9.97
N ALA A 55 -7.12 5.15 8.84
CA ALA A 55 -7.78 5.59 7.63
C ALA A 55 -8.40 4.39 6.87
N PRO A 56 -9.55 4.57 6.23
CA PRO A 56 -10.28 3.49 5.57
C PRO A 56 -9.73 3.20 4.17
N PHE A 57 -8.45 2.88 4.06
CA PHE A 57 -7.86 2.37 2.83
C PHE A 57 -8.34 0.96 2.52
N ASN A 58 -8.48 0.64 1.25
CA ASN A 58 -8.82 -0.70 0.78
C ASN A 58 -7.58 -1.56 0.58
N VAL A 59 -6.47 -0.93 0.21
CA VAL A 59 -5.18 -1.60 0.00
C VAL A 59 -4.03 -0.60 0.12
N ASN A 60 -2.90 -1.07 0.62
CA ASN A 60 -1.61 -0.38 0.51
C ASN A 60 -0.72 -1.12 -0.48
N ILE A 61 -0.15 -0.39 -1.41
CA ILE A 61 0.80 -0.92 -2.39
C ILE A 61 2.13 -0.20 -2.19
N SER A 62 3.18 -0.98 -2.01
CA SER A 62 4.55 -0.49 -1.85
C SER A 62 5.55 -1.35 -2.63
N ALA A 63 6.82 -0.98 -2.57
CA ALA A 63 7.88 -1.64 -3.31
C ALA A 63 9.17 -1.73 -2.49
N HIS A 64 10.28 -1.18 -2.96
CA HIS A 64 11.58 -0.99 -2.29
C HIS A 64 12.35 -2.26 -1.95
N THR A 65 11.72 -3.27 -1.35
CA THR A 65 12.42 -4.50 -0.89
C THR A 65 12.90 -5.40 -2.02
N HIS A 66 12.40 -5.18 -3.25
CA HIS A 66 12.65 -6.00 -4.42
C HIS A 66 12.17 -7.46 -4.27
N GLN A 67 11.30 -7.72 -3.31
CA GLN A 67 10.70 -9.02 -3.07
C GLN A 67 9.19 -8.88 -2.94
N TYR A 68 8.47 -9.67 -3.71
CA TYR A 68 7.02 -9.74 -3.57
C TYR A 68 6.61 -10.24 -2.19
N ALA A 69 5.64 -9.56 -1.59
CA ALA A 69 5.02 -9.99 -0.35
C ALA A 69 3.56 -9.57 -0.30
N PHE A 70 2.76 -10.36 0.38
CA PHE A 70 1.37 -10.05 0.69
C PHE A 70 1.12 -10.21 2.19
N HIS A 71 0.60 -9.16 2.80
CA HIS A 71 0.24 -9.16 4.21
C HIS A 71 -1.27 -8.91 4.34
N PRO A 72 -2.05 -9.94 4.72
CA PRO A 72 -3.48 -9.75 4.95
C PRO A 72 -3.76 -8.69 6.01
N LYS A 73 -4.96 -8.13 5.98
CA LYS A 73 -5.41 -7.20 7.01
C LYS A 73 -5.17 -7.78 8.42
N ASP A 74 -4.70 -6.94 9.32
CA ASP A 74 -4.42 -7.24 10.73
C ASP A 74 -3.26 -8.20 10.99
N SER A 75 -2.55 -8.68 9.97
CA SER A 75 -1.41 -9.60 10.16
C SER A 75 -0.19 -8.94 10.80
N LEU A 76 -0.02 -7.63 10.60
CA LEU A 76 1.13 -6.85 11.06
C LEU A 76 0.72 -5.51 11.68
N GLY A 77 -0.48 -5.43 12.24
CA GLY A 77 -1.05 -4.18 12.75
C GLY A 77 -1.61 -3.25 11.68
N ASN A 78 -1.65 -3.70 10.44
CA ASN A 78 -2.19 -2.97 9.30
C ASN A 78 -3.72 -3.12 9.22
N ASN A 79 -4.45 -2.02 9.13
CA ASN A 79 -5.93 -2.03 9.00
C ASN A 79 -6.44 -2.39 7.61
N PHE A 80 -5.56 -2.64 6.68
CA PHE A 80 -5.86 -2.94 5.28
C PHE A 80 -4.80 -3.92 4.75
N PRO A 81 -5.11 -4.67 3.68
CA PRO A 81 -4.11 -5.53 3.06
C PRO A 81 -2.92 -4.72 2.53
N VAL A 82 -1.72 -5.28 2.64
CA VAL A 82 -0.48 -4.68 2.13
C VAL A 82 0.11 -5.58 1.06
N ILE A 83 0.38 -5.02 -0.10
CA ILE A 83 1.02 -5.70 -1.22
C ILE A 83 2.35 -5.02 -1.49
N VAL A 84 3.43 -5.78 -1.45
CA VAL A 84 4.77 -5.30 -1.77
C VAL A 84 5.19 -5.84 -3.14
N GLY A 85 5.53 -4.96 -4.05
CA GLY A 85 5.98 -5.33 -5.39
C GLY A 85 7.35 -5.99 -5.40
N GLY A 86 7.58 -6.78 -6.44
CA GLY A 86 8.85 -7.45 -6.67
C GLY A 86 9.95 -6.52 -7.18
N GLY A 87 11.04 -7.12 -7.58
CA GLY A 87 12.23 -6.41 -8.00
C GLY A 87 12.26 -6.02 -9.47
N TYR A 88 13.38 -5.47 -9.89
CA TYR A 88 13.60 -4.99 -11.26
C TYR A 88 14.08 -6.08 -12.22
N LYS A 89 14.52 -7.22 -11.72
CA LYS A 89 14.95 -8.36 -12.54
C LYS A 89 13.75 -9.21 -12.94
N LEU A 90 13.78 -9.80 -14.11
CA LEU A 90 12.67 -10.58 -14.64
C LEU A 90 12.23 -11.73 -13.71
N ASP A 91 13.17 -12.35 -13.00
CA ASP A 91 12.88 -13.44 -12.08
C ASP A 91 12.16 -12.99 -10.80
N SER A 92 12.20 -11.71 -10.48
CA SER A 92 11.56 -11.14 -9.29
C SER A 92 10.53 -10.06 -9.60
N ALA A 93 10.40 -9.64 -10.85
CA ALA A 93 9.49 -8.57 -11.25
C ALA A 93 8.03 -8.98 -11.08
N THR A 94 7.21 -7.99 -10.70
CA THR A 94 5.76 -8.15 -10.62
C THR A 94 5.05 -7.02 -11.35
N VAL A 95 3.86 -7.34 -11.84
CA VAL A 95 2.93 -6.35 -12.39
C VAL A 95 1.66 -6.42 -11.57
N MET A 96 1.16 -5.28 -11.13
CA MET A 96 -0.09 -5.19 -10.40
C MET A 96 -1.15 -4.53 -11.27
N VAL A 97 -2.31 -5.16 -11.36
CA VAL A 97 -3.44 -4.65 -12.12
C VAL A 97 -4.57 -4.36 -11.15
N LEU A 98 -4.86 -3.08 -10.96
CA LEU A 98 -6.04 -2.65 -10.23
C LEU A 98 -7.19 -2.44 -11.20
N ARG A 99 -8.34 -3.01 -10.89
CA ARG A 99 -9.57 -2.81 -11.67
C ARG A 99 -10.68 -2.34 -10.77
N LYS A 100 -11.37 -1.32 -11.22
CA LYS A 100 -12.61 -0.83 -10.58
C LYS A 100 -13.74 -0.91 -11.58
N LYS A 101 -14.81 -1.60 -11.19
CA LYS A 101 -16.04 -1.70 -11.98
C LYS A 101 -17.21 -1.39 -11.05
N GLY A 102 -17.85 -0.23 -11.27
CA GLY A 102 -18.84 0.26 -10.32
C GLY A 102 -18.21 0.47 -8.94
N ASP A 103 -18.80 -0.13 -7.91
CA ASP A 103 -18.29 -0.08 -6.54
C ASP A 103 -17.35 -1.26 -6.21
N GLU A 104 -17.11 -2.15 -7.15
CA GLU A 104 -16.19 -3.27 -6.96
C GLU A 104 -14.78 -2.91 -7.41
N MET A 105 -13.80 -3.27 -6.61
CA MET A 105 -12.39 -3.12 -6.94
C MET A 105 -11.66 -4.43 -6.65
N SER A 106 -10.72 -4.77 -7.51
CA SER A 106 -9.86 -5.93 -7.34
C SER A 106 -8.42 -5.60 -7.72
N VAL A 107 -7.49 -6.34 -7.16
CA VAL A 107 -6.08 -6.28 -7.52
C VAL A 107 -5.59 -7.67 -7.86
N ARG A 108 -4.86 -7.77 -8.97
CA ARG A 108 -4.17 -8.98 -9.39
C ARG A 108 -2.69 -8.69 -9.48
N VAL A 109 -1.88 -9.58 -8.93
CA VAL A 109 -0.43 -9.52 -9.03
C VAL A 109 0.07 -10.68 -9.89
N LEU A 110 0.86 -10.35 -10.89
CA LEU A 110 1.42 -11.30 -11.85
C LEU A 110 2.94 -11.25 -11.78
N ASN A 111 3.60 -12.40 -11.99
CA ASN A 111 5.04 -12.43 -12.19
C ASN A 111 5.40 -12.17 -13.66
N ALA A 112 6.69 -12.17 -13.99
CA ALA A 112 7.15 -11.93 -15.36
C ALA A 112 6.75 -13.03 -16.36
N LYS A 113 6.36 -14.20 -15.89
CA LYS A 113 5.85 -15.31 -16.72
C LYS A 113 4.34 -15.19 -16.97
N GLY A 114 3.68 -14.20 -16.39
CA GLY A 114 2.23 -14.03 -16.47
C GLY A 114 1.44 -14.90 -15.50
N GLU A 115 2.11 -15.57 -14.58
CA GLU A 115 1.45 -16.36 -13.55
C GLU A 115 0.85 -15.45 -12.48
N THR A 116 -0.38 -15.74 -12.05
CA THR A 116 -1.06 -14.99 -11.00
C THR A 116 -0.51 -15.40 -9.62
N LEU A 117 0.08 -14.44 -8.92
CA LEU A 117 0.57 -14.62 -7.54
C LEU A 117 -0.50 -14.28 -6.51
N LEU A 118 -1.38 -13.35 -6.84
CA LEU A 118 -2.46 -12.87 -5.97
C LEU A 118 -3.62 -12.41 -6.83
N ASP A 119 -4.84 -12.73 -6.38
CA ASP A 119 -6.08 -12.20 -6.92
C ASP A 119 -6.96 -11.86 -5.73
N LEU A 120 -7.13 -10.57 -5.45
CA LEU A 120 -7.77 -10.09 -4.23
C LEU A 120 -8.90 -9.12 -4.56
N LYS A 121 -10.06 -9.40 -4.00
CA LYS A 121 -11.21 -8.49 -4.04
C LYS A 121 -11.09 -7.50 -2.86
N LEU A 122 -11.19 -6.23 -3.18
CA LEU A 122 -11.01 -5.14 -2.21
C LEU A 122 -12.33 -4.53 -1.73
#